data_0c779373d14c3fe59974e80724b46366
#
_entry.id   0c779373d14c3fe59974e80724b46366
#
_cell.length_a   1.000
_cell.length_b   1.000
_cell.length_c   1.000
_cell.angle_alpha   90.00
_cell.angle_beta   90.00
_cell.angle_gamma   90.00
#
_symmetry.space_group_name_H-M   'P 1'
#
loop_
_entity.id
_entity.type
_entity.pdbx_description
1 polymer ?
#
loop_
_entity_poly.entity_id
_entity_poly.type
_entity_poly.pdbx_seq_one_letter_code
_entity_poly.pdbx_strand_id
1 'polypeptide(L)'
;MKPKREDGVKKIFCGLLVWCLVASVFGADSDMGKISDLIREDLFQNAGKIEEASGTLTDMERFALYSRFEKDAKLPFVMNLVIGFGLGSFVQGDTAGAVVAMVGDIVGVALPLLGYACLMQNYYGYWSFPYGNEVIYAGYAVIGVTRIFESIRPFSYARRYNTTLRKSLRYGEGPSLSLIPSPNTNGVTLAIRYPL
;
A
#
# COMPACT_ATOMS: atom_id res chain seq x y z
N MET A 1 48.74 50.50 -9.54
CA MET A 1 47.89 49.60 -8.73
C MET A 1 46.63 49.27 -9.48
N LYS A 2 46.60 48.11 -10.09
CA LYS A 2 45.45 47.34 -10.66
C LYS A 2 45.93 45.90 -10.58
N PRO A 3 45.17 44.87 -10.34
CA PRO A 3 43.80 44.60 -10.73
C PRO A 3 43.02 43.78 -9.68
N LYS A 4 41.78 44.13 -9.42
CA LYS A 4 40.90 43.39 -8.49
C LYS A 4 39.62 42.88 -9.21
N ARG A 5 39.60 42.86 -10.55
CA ARG A 5 38.40 42.59 -11.36
C ARG A 5 38.28 41.14 -11.87
N GLU A 6 39.42 40.40 -11.95
CA GLU A 6 39.39 39.03 -12.51
C GLU A 6 38.87 37.97 -11.55
N ASP A 7 39.08 38.14 -10.23
CA ASP A 7 38.62 37.15 -9.23
C ASP A 7 37.08 37.10 -9.08
N GLY A 8 36.40 38.20 -9.35
CA GLY A 8 34.97 38.26 -9.29
C GLY A 8 34.26 37.45 -10.40
N VAL A 9 34.83 37.55 -11.62
CA VAL A 9 34.28 36.86 -12.79
C VAL A 9 34.44 35.36 -12.69
N LYS A 10 35.61 34.90 -12.20
CA LYS A 10 35.87 33.46 -11.96
C LYS A 10 34.96 32.85 -10.92
N LYS A 11 34.63 33.57 -9.83
CA LYS A 11 33.67 33.11 -8.80
C LYS A 11 32.25 33.03 -9.31
N ILE A 12 31.83 33.99 -10.13
CA ILE A 12 30.49 33.99 -10.76
C ILE A 12 30.39 32.84 -11.76
N PHE A 13 31.44 32.58 -12.55
CA PHE A 13 31.44 31.49 -13.54
C PHE A 13 31.44 30.11 -12.87
N CYS A 14 32.19 29.94 -11.76
CA CYS A 14 32.16 28.72 -10.97
C CYS A 14 30.78 28.49 -10.29
N GLY A 15 30.17 29.53 -9.77
CA GLY A 15 28.80 29.49 -9.20
C GLY A 15 27.75 29.11 -10.24
N LEU A 16 27.82 29.68 -11.46
CA LEU A 16 26.94 29.34 -12.57
C LEU A 16 27.14 27.90 -13.06
N LEU A 17 28.38 27.42 -13.13
CA LEU A 17 28.69 26.03 -13.53
C LEU A 17 28.18 25.02 -12.51
N VAL A 18 28.33 25.30 -11.22
CA VAL A 18 27.78 24.47 -10.15
C VAL A 18 26.25 24.51 -10.17
N TRP A 19 25.64 25.68 -10.43
CA TRP A 19 24.18 25.82 -10.54
C TRP A 19 23.62 25.09 -11.79
N CYS A 20 24.31 25.14 -12.94
CA CYS A 20 23.95 24.37 -14.13
C CYS A 20 24.12 22.85 -13.92
N LEU A 21 25.15 22.40 -13.20
CA LEU A 21 25.32 20.99 -12.82
C LEU A 21 24.23 20.51 -11.85
N VAL A 22 23.85 21.32 -10.87
CA VAL A 22 22.75 21.02 -9.95
C VAL A 22 21.43 21.04 -10.69
N ALA A 23 21.18 22.03 -11.58
CA ALA A 23 19.97 22.10 -12.37
C ALA A 23 19.83 20.93 -13.37
N SER A 24 20.91 20.44 -13.94
CA SER A 24 20.87 19.26 -14.81
C SER A 24 20.62 17.94 -14.05
N VAL A 25 20.96 17.88 -12.79
CA VAL A 25 20.63 16.73 -11.92
C VAL A 25 19.15 16.79 -11.46
N PHE A 26 18.58 18.01 -11.31
CA PHE A 26 17.16 18.19 -10.92
C PHE A 26 16.21 18.41 -12.11
N GLY A 27 16.73 18.65 -13.31
CA GLY A 27 15.95 18.96 -14.51
C GLY A 27 15.66 17.77 -15.42
N ALA A 28 16.10 16.58 -15.10
CA ALA A 28 15.62 15.39 -15.74
C ALA A 28 14.22 15.12 -15.22
N ASP A 29 13.22 15.38 -16.06
CA ASP A 29 11.87 14.81 -15.96
C ASP A 29 12.08 13.29 -16.09
N SER A 30 12.58 12.69 -15.02
CA SER A 30 13.07 11.32 -15.03
C SER A 30 11.87 10.42 -15.21
N ASP A 31 11.97 9.42 -16.06
CA ASP A 31 10.93 8.39 -16.22
C ASP A 31 10.49 7.85 -14.84
N MET A 32 11.37 7.89 -13.84
CA MET A 32 11.08 7.61 -12.44
C MET A 32 10.03 8.55 -11.82
N GLY A 33 10.02 9.85 -12.18
CA GLY A 33 9.00 10.82 -11.75
C GLY A 33 7.62 10.47 -12.31
N LYS A 34 7.54 10.24 -13.60
CA LYS A 34 6.29 9.85 -14.29
C LYS A 34 5.73 8.55 -13.74
N ILE A 35 6.59 7.55 -13.52
CA ILE A 35 6.18 6.27 -12.92
C ILE A 35 5.69 6.47 -11.48
N SER A 36 6.36 7.31 -10.69
CA SER A 36 5.90 7.67 -9.34
C SER A 36 4.48 8.24 -9.35
N ASP A 37 4.16 9.11 -10.31
CA ASP A 37 2.85 9.75 -10.41
C ASP A 37 1.78 8.74 -10.86
N LEU A 38 2.08 7.87 -11.80
CA LEU A 38 1.19 6.78 -12.21
C LEU A 38 0.88 5.81 -11.06
N ILE A 39 1.88 5.49 -10.21
CA ILE A 39 1.68 4.64 -9.04
C ILE A 39 0.79 5.35 -8.00
N ARG A 40 0.98 6.66 -7.78
CA ARG A 40 0.19 7.45 -6.83
C ARG A 40 -1.25 7.62 -7.26
N GLU A 41 -1.48 7.79 -8.56
CA GLU A 41 -2.82 7.93 -9.12
C GLU A 41 -3.62 6.64 -8.92
N ASP A 42 -3.21 5.55 -9.50
CA ASP A 42 -3.77 4.20 -9.29
C ASP A 42 -2.84 3.13 -9.87
N LEU A 43 -2.17 2.38 -9.00
CA LEU A 43 -1.29 1.29 -9.42
C LEU A 43 -2.02 0.23 -10.25
N PHE A 44 -3.25 -0.13 -9.85
CA PHE A 44 -3.96 -1.24 -10.50
C PHE A 44 -4.46 -0.87 -11.89
N GLN A 45 -4.91 0.36 -12.08
CA GLN A 45 -5.36 0.85 -13.39
C GLN A 45 -4.18 1.15 -14.31
N ASN A 46 -3.08 1.66 -13.78
CA ASN A 46 -1.92 2.08 -14.55
C ASN A 46 -0.83 0.99 -14.66
N ALA A 47 -1.06 -0.23 -14.17
CA ALA A 47 -0.05 -1.31 -14.12
C ALA A 47 0.65 -1.56 -15.47
N GLY A 48 -0.10 -1.59 -16.58
CA GLY A 48 0.46 -1.79 -17.91
C GLY A 48 1.33 -0.61 -18.40
N LYS A 49 0.92 0.64 -18.11
CA LYS A 49 1.71 1.83 -18.45
C LYS A 49 3.01 1.90 -17.63
N ILE A 50 2.92 1.51 -16.35
CA ILE A 50 4.08 1.44 -15.47
C ILE A 50 5.05 0.36 -15.98
N GLU A 51 4.56 -0.80 -16.39
CA GLU A 51 5.37 -1.90 -16.93
C GLU A 51 6.10 -1.49 -18.21
N GLU A 52 5.43 -0.78 -19.12
CA GLU A 52 6.02 -0.25 -20.33
C GLU A 52 7.11 0.78 -20.02
N ALA A 53 6.81 1.77 -19.17
CA ALA A 53 7.74 2.83 -18.80
C ALA A 53 8.91 2.29 -17.96
N SER A 54 8.71 1.22 -17.18
CA SER A 54 9.76 0.63 -16.34
C SER A 54 10.88 -0.05 -17.14
N GLY A 55 10.68 -0.26 -18.46
CA GLY A 55 11.70 -0.84 -19.35
C GLY A 55 13.00 -0.02 -19.42
N THR A 56 12.92 1.32 -19.24
CA THR A 56 14.06 2.24 -19.26
C THR A 56 14.78 2.37 -17.92
N LEU A 57 14.18 1.88 -16.82
CA LEU A 57 14.72 2.03 -15.48
C LEU A 57 15.89 1.08 -15.22
N THR A 58 16.87 1.57 -14.48
CA THR A 58 17.93 0.73 -13.88
C THR A 58 17.36 -0.09 -12.71
N ASP A 59 18.04 -1.15 -12.33
CA ASP A 59 17.62 -1.99 -11.19
C ASP A 59 17.62 -1.22 -9.86
N MET A 60 18.51 -0.24 -9.70
CA MET A 60 18.54 0.64 -8.52
C MET A 60 17.30 1.54 -8.46
N GLU A 61 16.86 2.10 -9.59
CA GLU A 61 15.65 2.93 -9.67
C GLU A 61 14.39 2.10 -9.42
N ARG A 62 14.31 0.88 -9.96
CA ARG A 62 13.22 -0.07 -9.69
C ARG A 62 13.15 -0.42 -8.20
N PHE A 63 14.30 -0.70 -7.57
CA PHE A 63 14.38 -0.94 -6.13
C PHE A 63 13.94 0.28 -5.32
N ALA A 64 14.39 1.49 -5.68
CA ALA A 64 14.03 2.72 -5.01
C ALA A 64 12.51 2.99 -5.08
N LEU A 65 11.90 2.80 -6.25
CA LEU A 65 10.44 2.92 -6.43
C LEU A 65 9.71 1.85 -5.63
N TYR A 66 10.13 0.59 -5.70
CA TYR A 66 9.51 -0.49 -4.95
C TYR A 66 9.53 -0.20 -3.44
N SER A 67 10.69 0.12 -2.88
CA SER A 67 10.86 0.42 -1.46
C SER A 67 10.05 1.64 -0.99
N ARG A 68 9.85 2.62 -1.88
CA ARG A 68 9.08 3.83 -1.58
C ARG A 68 7.57 3.58 -1.54
N PHE A 69 7.06 2.69 -2.40
CA PHE A 69 5.63 2.46 -2.58
C PHE A 69 5.13 1.14 -2.00
N GLU A 70 6.02 0.28 -1.50
CA GLU A 70 5.64 -0.95 -0.82
C GLU A 70 4.69 -0.67 0.35
N LYS A 71 3.63 -1.47 0.44
CA LYS A 71 2.63 -1.37 1.51
C LYS A 71 2.93 -2.36 2.63
N ASP A 72 3.04 -1.87 3.86
CA ASP A 72 3.06 -2.72 5.06
C ASP A 72 1.63 -2.95 5.56
N ALA A 73 1.35 -4.18 6.00
CA ALA A 73 0.06 -4.56 6.55
C ALA A 73 -0.03 -4.40 8.07
N LYS A 74 1.10 -4.29 8.78
CA LYS A 74 1.14 -4.35 10.25
C LYS A 74 0.40 -3.21 10.92
N LEU A 75 0.74 -1.97 10.56
CA LEU A 75 0.07 -0.80 11.12
C LEU A 75 -1.43 -0.78 10.80
N PRO A 76 -1.87 -0.96 9.52
CA PRO A 76 -3.28 -1.07 9.20
C PRO A 76 -4.02 -2.18 9.95
N PHE A 77 -3.40 -3.34 10.13
CA PHE A 77 -3.95 -4.44 10.93
C PHE A 77 -4.20 -4.01 12.38
N VAL A 78 -3.19 -3.41 13.04
CA VAL A 78 -3.34 -2.94 14.42
C VAL A 78 -4.42 -1.88 14.55
N MET A 79 -4.50 -0.94 13.59
CA MET A 79 -5.55 0.09 13.57
C MET A 79 -6.94 -0.52 13.43
N ASN A 80 -7.12 -1.49 12.55
CA ASN A 80 -8.40 -2.19 12.39
C ASN A 80 -8.77 -2.98 13.66
N LEU A 81 -7.79 -3.62 14.30
CA LEU A 81 -8.03 -4.42 15.50
C LEU A 81 -8.43 -3.55 16.71
N VAL A 82 -7.76 -2.39 16.88
CA VAL A 82 -7.93 -1.53 18.09
C VAL A 82 -9.09 -0.56 17.91
N ILE A 83 -9.21 0.07 16.74
CA ILE A 83 -10.21 1.12 16.49
C ILE A 83 -11.40 0.54 15.70
N GLY A 84 -11.14 -0.26 14.67
CA GLY A 84 -12.14 -0.78 13.75
C GLY A 84 -12.57 0.24 12.69
N PHE A 85 -13.82 0.13 12.24
CA PHE A 85 -14.44 0.99 11.23
C PHE A 85 -13.64 1.09 9.91
N GLY A 86 -12.81 0.08 9.61
CA GLY A 86 -12.00 0.05 8.41
C GLY A 86 -10.90 1.12 8.34
N LEU A 87 -10.57 1.79 9.45
CA LEU A 87 -9.59 2.88 9.47
C LEU A 87 -8.21 2.43 9.01
N GLY A 88 -7.77 1.23 9.38
CA GLY A 88 -6.51 0.69 8.91
C GLY A 88 -6.50 0.46 7.40
N SER A 89 -7.58 -0.07 6.84
CA SER A 89 -7.75 -0.24 5.39
C SER A 89 -7.73 1.10 4.66
N PHE A 90 -8.37 2.13 5.25
CA PHE A 90 -8.38 3.48 4.69
C PHE A 90 -6.97 4.09 4.63
N VAL A 91 -6.22 4.01 5.73
CA VAL A 91 -4.81 4.50 5.79
C VAL A 91 -3.92 3.75 4.80
N GLN A 92 -4.18 2.47 4.57
CA GLN A 92 -3.45 1.67 3.58
C GLN A 92 -3.78 2.05 2.13
N GLY A 93 -4.91 2.75 1.89
CA GLY A 93 -5.42 3.11 0.57
C GLY A 93 -6.36 2.06 -0.03
N ASP A 94 -6.83 1.10 0.77
CA ASP A 94 -7.86 0.13 0.39
C ASP A 94 -9.25 0.71 0.68
N THR A 95 -9.70 1.66 -0.14
CA THR A 95 -10.99 2.33 0.04
C THR A 95 -12.15 1.35 0.04
N ALA A 96 -12.13 0.35 -0.84
CA ALA A 96 -13.19 -0.66 -0.92
C ALA A 96 -13.27 -1.48 0.38
N GLY A 97 -12.12 -1.95 0.89
CA GLY A 97 -12.06 -2.67 2.17
C GLY A 97 -12.50 -1.81 3.35
N ALA A 98 -12.13 -0.53 3.35
CA ALA A 98 -12.51 0.42 4.39
C ALA A 98 -14.03 0.65 4.43
N VAL A 99 -14.67 0.87 3.27
CA VAL A 99 -16.13 1.07 3.18
C VAL A 99 -16.89 -0.17 3.63
N VAL A 100 -16.48 -1.35 3.18
CA VAL A 100 -17.13 -2.62 3.59
C VAL A 100 -17.04 -2.82 5.10
N ALA A 101 -15.88 -2.58 5.70
CA ALA A 101 -15.67 -2.69 7.14
C ALA A 101 -16.52 -1.67 7.92
N MET A 102 -16.50 -0.40 7.49
CA MET A 102 -17.28 0.66 8.12
C MET A 102 -18.77 0.37 8.10
N VAL A 103 -19.33 -0.05 6.96
CA VAL A 103 -20.74 -0.42 6.84
C VAL A 103 -21.07 -1.62 7.73
N GLY A 104 -20.19 -2.63 7.76
CA GLY A 104 -20.36 -3.79 8.64
C GLY A 104 -20.39 -3.41 10.11
N ASP A 105 -19.49 -2.54 10.57
CA ASP A 105 -19.46 -2.07 11.96
C ASP A 105 -20.70 -1.24 12.30
N ILE A 106 -21.14 -0.34 11.42
CA ILE A 106 -22.36 0.46 11.63
C ILE A 106 -23.57 -0.45 11.76
N VAL A 107 -23.74 -1.40 10.84
CA VAL A 107 -24.87 -2.35 10.87
C VAL A 107 -24.78 -3.24 12.12
N GLY A 108 -23.56 -3.74 12.42
CA GLY A 108 -23.33 -4.57 13.58
C GLY A 108 -23.67 -3.90 14.91
N VAL A 109 -23.45 -2.57 15.02
CA VAL A 109 -23.82 -1.79 16.21
C VAL A 109 -25.31 -1.41 16.18
N ALA A 110 -25.85 -1.04 15.03
CA ALA A 110 -27.25 -0.61 14.90
C ALA A 110 -28.24 -1.74 15.23
N LEU A 111 -27.98 -2.97 14.79
CA LEU A 111 -28.88 -4.10 15.03
C LEU A 111 -29.09 -4.41 16.52
N PRO A 112 -28.06 -4.55 17.38
CA PRO A 112 -28.28 -4.73 18.82
C PRO A 112 -29.04 -3.58 19.46
N LEU A 113 -28.76 -2.33 19.07
CA LEU A 113 -29.49 -1.17 19.59
C LEU A 113 -30.99 -1.24 19.24
N LEU A 114 -31.31 -1.60 18.01
CA LEU A 114 -32.70 -1.82 17.57
C LEU A 114 -33.36 -2.99 18.34
N GLY A 115 -32.65 -4.11 18.49
CA GLY A 115 -33.16 -5.25 19.27
C GLY A 115 -33.44 -4.88 20.72
N TYR A 116 -32.56 -4.15 21.39
CA TYR A 116 -32.81 -3.64 22.75
C TYR A 116 -33.97 -2.67 22.79
N ALA A 117 -34.13 -1.78 21.82
CA ALA A 117 -35.30 -0.88 21.76
C ALA A 117 -36.60 -1.65 21.61
N CYS A 118 -36.61 -2.71 20.79
CA CYS A 118 -37.79 -3.59 20.65
C CYS A 118 -38.14 -4.33 21.97
N LEU A 119 -37.12 -4.84 22.68
CA LEU A 119 -37.35 -5.50 23.97
C LEU A 119 -37.90 -4.52 25.02
N MET A 120 -37.40 -3.29 25.06
CA MET A 120 -37.92 -2.26 25.96
C MET A 120 -39.38 -1.90 25.67
N GLN A 121 -39.75 -1.76 24.40
CA GLN A 121 -41.13 -1.50 24.00
C GLN A 121 -42.05 -2.65 24.39
N ASN A 122 -41.65 -3.90 24.22
CA ASN A 122 -42.38 -5.07 24.68
C ASN A 122 -42.57 -5.04 26.20
N TYR A 123 -41.56 -4.66 26.98
CA TYR A 123 -41.61 -4.59 28.44
C TYR A 123 -42.63 -3.55 28.91
N TYR A 124 -42.75 -2.42 28.24
CA TYR A 124 -43.71 -1.37 28.58
C TYR A 124 -45.10 -1.58 27.95
N GLY A 125 -45.30 -2.66 27.17
CA GLY A 125 -46.59 -3.00 26.61
C GLY A 125 -47.06 -2.15 25.43
N TYR A 126 -46.15 -1.36 24.83
CA TYR A 126 -46.50 -0.47 23.71
C TYR A 126 -46.58 -1.19 22.37
N TRP A 127 -45.81 -2.24 22.16
CA TRP A 127 -45.80 -3.00 20.92
C TRP A 127 -45.20 -4.39 21.15
N SER A 128 -45.73 -5.44 20.50
CA SER A 128 -45.21 -6.78 20.59
C SER A 128 -44.34 -7.08 19.36
N PHE A 129 -43.00 -6.99 19.53
CA PHE A 129 -42.03 -7.46 18.53
C PHE A 129 -41.25 -8.65 19.13
N PRO A 130 -41.63 -9.90 18.78
CA PRO A 130 -41.11 -11.09 19.48
C PRO A 130 -39.62 -11.40 19.17
N TYR A 131 -39.02 -10.77 18.14
CA TYR A 131 -37.68 -11.11 17.61
C TYR A 131 -36.58 -10.20 18.10
N GLY A 132 -36.71 -9.50 19.21
CA GLY A 132 -35.70 -8.57 19.72
C GLY A 132 -34.35 -9.23 20.02
N ASN A 133 -34.36 -10.45 20.58
CA ASN A 133 -33.13 -11.20 20.87
C ASN A 133 -32.41 -11.65 19.58
N GLU A 134 -33.16 -12.13 18.59
CA GLU A 134 -32.62 -12.57 17.30
C GLU A 134 -31.94 -11.42 16.58
N VAL A 135 -32.50 -10.21 16.64
CA VAL A 135 -31.87 -8.99 16.07
C VAL A 135 -30.58 -8.65 16.78
N ILE A 136 -30.54 -8.78 18.13
CA ILE A 136 -29.32 -8.56 18.91
C ILE A 136 -28.22 -9.55 18.50
N TYR A 137 -28.57 -10.85 18.45
CA TYR A 137 -27.60 -11.89 18.07
C TYR A 137 -27.13 -11.74 16.63
N ALA A 138 -28.02 -11.36 15.71
CA ALA A 138 -27.64 -11.04 14.33
C ALA A 138 -26.61 -9.91 14.27
N GLY A 139 -26.79 -8.85 15.05
CA GLY A 139 -25.84 -7.75 15.15
C GLY A 139 -24.47 -8.19 15.65
N TYR A 140 -24.44 -8.99 16.72
CA TYR A 140 -23.17 -9.54 17.21
C TYR A 140 -22.47 -10.46 16.20
N ALA A 141 -23.24 -11.24 15.44
CA ALA A 141 -22.69 -12.06 14.36
C ALA A 141 -22.07 -11.18 13.26
N VAL A 142 -22.73 -10.09 12.89
CA VAL A 142 -22.21 -9.13 11.91
C VAL A 142 -20.89 -8.53 12.41
N ILE A 143 -20.81 -8.06 13.67
CA ILE A 143 -19.58 -7.55 14.27
C ILE A 143 -18.47 -8.62 14.19
N GLY A 144 -18.75 -9.86 14.59
CA GLY A 144 -17.75 -10.93 14.54
C GLY A 144 -17.20 -11.16 13.14
N VAL A 145 -18.05 -11.24 12.13
CA VAL A 145 -17.64 -11.40 10.73
C VAL A 145 -16.84 -10.20 10.24
N THR A 146 -17.28 -8.97 10.59
CA THR A 146 -16.55 -7.75 10.21
C THR A 146 -15.16 -7.72 10.85
N ARG A 147 -15.00 -8.10 12.12
CA ARG A 147 -13.69 -8.18 12.79
C ARG A 147 -12.74 -9.19 12.12
N ILE A 148 -13.26 -10.35 11.71
CA ILE A 148 -12.45 -11.33 10.94
C ILE A 148 -12.01 -10.72 9.61
N PHE A 149 -12.94 -10.09 8.89
CA PHE A 149 -12.64 -9.43 7.61
C PHE A 149 -11.57 -8.34 7.78
N GLU A 150 -11.72 -7.45 8.75
CA GLU A 150 -10.78 -6.38 9.07
C GLU A 150 -9.38 -6.88 9.46
N SER A 151 -9.31 -8.04 10.09
CA SER A 151 -8.03 -8.67 10.48
C SER A 151 -7.28 -9.25 9.27
N ILE A 152 -7.98 -9.80 8.29
CA ILE A 152 -7.37 -10.46 7.13
C ILE A 152 -7.09 -9.47 5.99
N ARG A 153 -7.96 -8.48 5.83
CA ARG A 153 -7.95 -7.56 4.68
C ARG A 153 -6.64 -6.82 4.47
N PRO A 154 -5.97 -6.24 5.50
CA PRO A 154 -4.72 -5.51 5.32
C PRO A 154 -3.61 -6.36 4.69
N PHE A 155 -3.50 -7.63 5.11
CA PHE A 155 -2.50 -8.55 4.56
C PHE A 155 -2.79 -8.92 3.11
N SER A 156 -4.05 -9.22 2.81
CA SER A 156 -4.50 -9.55 1.45
C SER A 156 -4.28 -8.40 0.48
N TYR A 157 -4.62 -7.18 0.91
CA TYR A 157 -4.43 -5.97 0.10
C TYR A 157 -2.95 -5.67 -0.11
N ALA A 158 -2.14 -5.63 0.96
CA ALA A 158 -0.70 -5.38 0.86
C ALA A 158 -0.04 -6.40 -0.07
N ARG A 159 -0.35 -7.68 0.09
CA ARG A 159 0.18 -8.74 -0.78
C ARG A 159 -0.17 -8.51 -2.24
N ARG A 160 -1.44 -8.23 -2.55
CA ARG A 160 -1.89 -7.97 -3.92
C ARG A 160 -1.22 -6.72 -4.49
N TYR A 161 -1.18 -5.63 -3.72
CA TYR A 161 -0.56 -4.36 -4.12
C TYR A 161 0.93 -4.55 -4.42
N ASN A 162 1.68 -5.12 -3.48
CA ASN A 162 3.13 -5.32 -3.62
C ASN A 162 3.48 -6.29 -4.74
N THR A 163 2.66 -7.32 -4.98
CA THR A 163 2.84 -8.23 -6.12
C THR A 163 2.63 -7.50 -7.44
N THR A 164 1.56 -6.69 -7.56
CA THR A 164 1.31 -5.89 -8.76
C THR A 164 2.42 -4.87 -8.98
N LEU A 165 2.84 -4.14 -7.91
CA LEU A 165 3.92 -3.16 -7.97
C LEU A 165 5.24 -3.80 -8.44
N ARG A 166 5.61 -4.95 -7.87
CA ARG A 166 6.81 -5.69 -8.26
C ARG A 166 6.78 -6.08 -9.74
N LYS A 167 5.65 -6.63 -10.20
CA LYS A 167 5.45 -7.02 -11.59
C LYS A 167 5.52 -5.82 -12.52
N SER A 168 4.80 -4.75 -12.24
CA SER A 168 4.79 -3.54 -13.08
C SER A 168 6.14 -2.84 -13.16
N LEU A 169 6.94 -2.88 -12.09
CA LEU A 169 8.31 -2.37 -12.08
C LEU A 169 9.33 -3.35 -12.66
N ARG A 170 8.92 -4.58 -13.02
CA ARG A 170 9.84 -5.68 -13.38
C ARG A 170 10.94 -5.90 -12.35
N TYR A 171 10.63 -5.59 -11.07
CA TYR A 171 11.58 -5.69 -9.98
C TYR A 171 11.73 -7.15 -9.55
N GLY A 172 12.98 -7.66 -9.63
CA GLY A 172 13.30 -9.05 -9.31
C GLY A 172 13.08 -10.05 -10.46
N GLU A 173 12.85 -9.57 -11.69
CA GLU A 173 12.81 -10.38 -12.91
C GLU A 173 14.22 -10.65 -13.49
N GLY A 174 15.26 -10.11 -12.88
CA GLY A 174 16.66 -10.41 -13.24
C GLY A 174 17.07 -11.83 -12.86
N PRO A 175 18.20 -12.33 -13.41
CA PRO A 175 18.74 -13.64 -13.06
C PRO A 175 18.98 -13.72 -11.55
N SER A 176 18.26 -14.57 -10.85
CA SER A 176 18.44 -14.76 -9.42
C SER A 176 19.48 -15.85 -9.18
N LEU A 177 20.52 -15.48 -8.41
CA LEU A 177 21.47 -16.46 -7.88
C LEU A 177 20.86 -17.15 -6.66
N SER A 178 20.60 -18.44 -6.74
CA SER A 178 20.15 -19.25 -5.61
C SER A 178 21.17 -20.33 -5.28
N LEU A 179 21.50 -20.42 -3.98
CA LEU A 179 22.30 -21.53 -3.45
C LEU A 179 21.31 -22.68 -3.17
N ILE A 180 21.42 -23.76 -3.91
CA ILE A 180 20.57 -24.94 -3.73
C ILE A 180 21.44 -26.04 -3.13
N PRO A 181 21.03 -26.65 -2.00
CA PRO A 181 21.73 -27.82 -1.48
C PRO A 181 21.72 -28.94 -2.53
N SER A 182 22.88 -29.47 -2.87
CA SER A 182 22.97 -30.57 -3.82
C SER A 182 22.51 -31.85 -3.14
N PRO A 183 21.51 -32.59 -3.71
CA PRO A 183 20.99 -33.78 -3.07
C PRO A 183 21.98 -34.97 -3.06
N ASN A 184 23.06 -34.91 -3.86
CA ASN A 184 23.96 -36.05 -4.04
C ASN A 184 25.41 -35.81 -3.52
N THR A 185 25.71 -34.60 -3.02
CA THR A 185 27.05 -34.30 -2.52
C THR A 185 26.90 -33.32 -1.34
N ASN A 186 27.80 -33.38 -0.35
CA ASN A 186 27.86 -32.40 0.75
C ASN A 186 28.24 -31.01 0.26
N GLY A 187 27.84 -30.66 -0.96
CA GLY A 187 28.12 -29.41 -1.64
C GLY A 187 26.89 -28.56 -1.85
N VAL A 188 27.13 -27.29 -2.17
CA VAL A 188 26.09 -26.30 -2.51
C VAL A 188 26.25 -25.99 -4.01
N THR A 189 25.15 -26.14 -4.76
CA THR A 189 25.13 -25.79 -6.19
C THR A 189 24.68 -24.35 -6.35
N LEU A 190 25.45 -23.54 -7.05
CA LEU A 190 25.04 -22.19 -7.47
C LEU A 190 24.14 -22.35 -8.70
N ALA A 191 22.86 -22.03 -8.53
CA ALA A 191 21.90 -22.03 -9.64
C ALA A 191 21.56 -20.59 -10.05
N ILE A 192 21.68 -20.33 -11.35
CA ILE A 192 21.17 -19.09 -11.95
C ILE A 192 19.79 -19.42 -12.51
N ARG A 193 18.75 -18.83 -11.92
CA ARG A 193 17.38 -18.98 -12.42
C ARG A 193 17.04 -17.74 -13.24
N TYR A 194 16.73 -17.94 -14.51
CA TYR A 194 16.10 -16.93 -15.36
C TYR A 194 14.58 -17.03 -15.19
N PRO A 195 13.87 -15.91 -14.94
CA PRO A 195 12.42 -15.91 -15.06
C PRO A 195 12.04 -16.18 -16.53
N LEU A 196 11.12 -17.10 -16.73
CA LEU A 196 10.51 -17.38 -18.03
C LEU A 196 9.36 -16.43 -18.26
#